data_14563ca7f4d0701be3244859fff7497a
#
_entry.id   14563ca7f4d0701be3244859fff7497a
#
_cell.length_a   1.000
_cell.length_b   1.000
_cell.length_c   1.000
_cell.angle_alpha   90.00
_cell.angle_beta   90.00
_cell.angle_gamma   90.00
#
_symmetry.space_group_name_H-M   'P 1'
#
loop_
_entity.id
_entity.type
_entity.pdbx_description
1 polymer ?
#
loop_
_entity_poly.entity_id
_entity_poly.type
_entity_poly.pdbx_seq_one_letter_code
_entity_poly.pdbx_strand_id
1 'polypeptide(L)'
;ITSTLQQEGIRKLGFTAKFTMRVAQQLYEGIDIGEGSVGLITYMRTDSVNLAEEALREIRDFISSRYGKKSLPDEPRVFKKKSKNAQEAHEAVRPTSVTRVPNDIKGSLTDEQFKLYELIWKRTMASQMTHATIDSVAVDMSCGDGNSFRANGSSIADPGFMQVYLEGVDDSDNGEDDEKMLPQLTEGEKVKLKQIRNEQHFTAPPPRYSEAS
;
A
#
# COMPACT_ATOMS: atom_id res chain seq x y z
N ILE A 1 -5.53 3.82 -11.20
CA ILE A 1 -6.52 4.65 -11.89
C ILE A 1 -6.72 5.96 -11.16
N THR A 2 -7.37 6.96 -11.81
CA THR A 2 -7.61 8.30 -11.23
C THR A 2 -8.30 8.24 -9.87
N SER A 3 -9.38 7.49 -9.74
CA SER A 3 -10.12 7.40 -8.48
C SER A 3 -9.26 6.83 -7.34
N THR A 4 -8.51 5.79 -7.61
CA THR A 4 -7.60 5.21 -6.62
C THR A 4 -6.50 6.18 -6.20
N LEU A 5 -5.95 6.96 -7.16
CA LEU A 5 -4.95 7.99 -6.85
C LEU A 5 -5.51 9.06 -5.91
N GLN A 6 -6.75 9.51 -6.16
CA GLN A 6 -7.43 10.47 -5.30
C GLN A 6 -7.70 9.91 -3.91
N GLN A 7 -8.22 8.68 -3.81
CA GLN A 7 -8.49 8.00 -2.53
C GLN A 7 -7.22 7.87 -1.69
N GLU A 8 -6.14 7.35 -2.28
CA GLU A 8 -4.87 7.18 -1.55
C GLU A 8 -4.22 8.53 -1.21
N GLY A 9 -4.37 9.54 -2.07
CA GLY A 9 -3.93 10.90 -1.77
C GLY A 9 -4.64 11.49 -0.56
N ILE A 10 -5.94 11.23 -0.40
CA ILE A 10 -6.72 11.65 0.76
C ILE A 10 -6.31 10.85 2.01
N ARG A 11 -6.32 9.51 1.92
CA ARG A 11 -6.10 8.62 3.06
C ARG A 11 -4.69 8.71 3.65
N LYS A 12 -3.69 8.77 2.78
CA LYS A 12 -2.28 8.72 3.21
C LYS A 12 -1.59 10.05 3.33
N LEU A 13 -1.98 11.03 2.49
CA LEU A 13 -1.30 12.30 2.41
C LEU A 13 -2.13 13.45 2.98
N GLY A 14 -3.41 13.22 3.29
CA GLY A 14 -4.33 14.28 3.72
C GLY A 14 -4.63 15.31 2.63
N PHE A 15 -4.42 14.96 1.37
CA PHE A 15 -4.69 15.85 0.24
C PHE A 15 -6.17 15.83 -0.10
N THR A 16 -6.70 16.94 -0.63
CA THR A 16 -8.02 16.90 -1.28
C THR A 16 -7.90 16.26 -2.67
N ALA A 17 -8.99 15.74 -3.23
CA ALA A 17 -8.99 15.18 -4.59
C ALA A 17 -8.48 16.21 -5.63
N LYS A 18 -8.94 17.46 -5.53
CA LYS A 18 -8.49 18.56 -6.39
C LYS A 18 -6.99 18.85 -6.25
N PHE A 19 -6.47 18.84 -5.03
CA PHE A 19 -5.05 19.07 -4.76
C PHE A 19 -4.19 17.93 -5.31
N THR A 20 -4.60 16.68 -5.07
CA THR A 20 -3.95 15.48 -5.62
C THR A 20 -3.81 15.57 -7.13
N MET A 21 -4.90 15.92 -7.84
CA MET A 21 -4.87 16.04 -9.30
C MET A 21 -4.00 17.19 -9.79
N ARG A 22 -3.92 18.30 -9.05
CA ARG A 22 -3.01 19.42 -9.38
C ARG A 22 -1.55 19.01 -9.27
N VAL A 23 -1.17 18.33 -8.19
CA VAL A 23 0.21 17.85 -8.00
C VAL A 23 0.54 16.77 -9.04
N ALA A 24 -0.39 15.86 -9.32
CA ALA A 24 -0.21 14.84 -10.37
C ALA A 24 -0.01 15.47 -11.76
N GLN A 25 -0.71 16.58 -12.07
CA GLN A 25 -0.52 17.32 -13.31
C GLN A 25 0.91 17.87 -13.41
N GLN A 26 1.46 18.44 -12.34
CA GLN A 26 2.84 18.94 -12.32
C GLN A 26 3.85 17.80 -12.54
N LEU A 27 3.65 16.64 -11.90
CA LEU A 27 4.52 15.48 -12.10
C LEU A 27 4.47 14.95 -13.54
N TYR A 28 3.32 15.06 -14.19
CA TYR A 28 3.13 14.65 -15.59
C TYR A 28 3.74 15.64 -16.58
N GLU A 29 3.52 16.95 -16.40
CA GLU A 29 4.00 18.00 -17.33
C GLU A 29 5.51 18.12 -17.39
N GLY A 30 6.18 17.75 -16.30
CA GLY A 30 7.62 17.66 -16.22
C GLY A 30 8.23 18.52 -15.13
N ILE A 31 9.27 17.98 -14.53
CA ILE A 31 10.09 18.61 -13.50
C ILE A 31 11.54 18.45 -13.89
N ASP A 32 12.32 19.51 -13.69
CA ASP A 32 13.77 19.44 -13.90
C ASP A 32 14.42 18.70 -12.75
N ILE A 33 14.95 17.52 -13.06
CA ILE A 33 15.66 16.66 -12.11
C ILE A 33 17.19 16.68 -12.32
N GLY A 34 17.69 17.71 -13.01
CA GLY A 34 19.12 17.86 -13.34
C GLY A 34 19.50 17.39 -14.75
N GLU A 35 18.59 16.76 -15.47
CA GLU A 35 18.74 16.29 -16.85
C GLU A 35 17.79 17.00 -17.82
N GLY A 36 17.23 18.14 -17.42
CA GLY A 36 16.15 18.86 -18.09
C GLY A 36 14.77 18.46 -17.56
N SER A 37 13.73 19.06 -18.15
CA SER A 37 12.34 18.80 -17.73
C SER A 37 11.87 17.41 -18.17
N VAL A 38 11.50 16.57 -17.22
CA VAL A 38 11.06 15.18 -17.45
C VAL A 38 9.72 14.95 -16.80
N GLY A 39 8.75 14.41 -17.55
CA GLY A 39 7.50 13.89 -16.98
C GLY A 39 7.80 12.67 -16.11
N LEU A 40 7.45 12.76 -14.83
CA LEU A 40 7.77 11.73 -13.86
C LEU A 40 6.73 10.61 -13.78
N ILE A 41 5.50 10.89 -14.20
CA ILE A 41 4.40 9.90 -14.22
C ILE A 41 3.71 9.87 -15.58
N THR A 42 3.01 8.77 -15.86
CA THR A 42 2.07 8.68 -17.00
C THR A 42 0.85 9.56 -16.78
N TYR A 43 0.04 9.75 -17.81
CA TYR A 43 -1.16 10.60 -17.71
C TYR A 43 -2.10 10.16 -16.61
N MET A 44 -2.42 11.06 -15.68
CA MET A 44 -3.12 10.74 -14.44
C MET A 44 -4.65 10.65 -14.58
N ARG A 45 -5.23 11.10 -15.72
CA ARG A 45 -6.66 10.97 -15.98
C ARG A 45 -6.92 9.71 -16.78
N THR A 46 -6.94 8.58 -16.10
CA THR A 46 -7.12 7.28 -16.72
C THR A 46 -7.93 6.37 -15.79
N ASP A 47 -8.70 5.52 -16.41
CA ASP A 47 -9.40 4.43 -15.74
C ASP A 47 -8.79 3.06 -16.09
N SER A 48 -7.68 3.06 -16.83
CA SER A 48 -6.93 1.86 -17.20
C SER A 48 -6.07 1.35 -16.04
N VAL A 49 -5.98 0.04 -15.92
CA VAL A 49 -5.09 -0.68 -15.00
C VAL A 49 -3.94 -1.37 -15.76
N ASN A 50 -3.88 -1.19 -17.07
CA ASN A 50 -2.89 -1.84 -17.92
C ASN A 50 -1.52 -1.17 -17.77
N LEU A 51 -0.47 -1.97 -17.83
CA LEU A 51 0.92 -1.52 -17.91
C LEU A 51 1.49 -1.95 -19.27
N ALA A 52 2.25 -1.07 -19.92
CA ALA A 52 2.98 -1.43 -21.12
C ALA A 52 4.00 -2.55 -20.83
N GLU A 53 4.25 -3.42 -21.81
CA GLU A 53 5.17 -4.55 -21.62
C GLU A 53 6.59 -4.12 -21.26
N GLU A 54 7.04 -2.99 -21.80
CA GLU A 54 8.34 -2.41 -21.48
C GLU A 54 8.42 -1.97 -20.04
N ALA A 55 7.37 -1.31 -19.55
CA ALA A 55 7.27 -0.92 -18.15
C ALA A 55 7.22 -2.12 -17.21
N LEU A 56 6.46 -3.17 -17.56
CA LEU A 56 6.42 -4.41 -16.79
C LEU A 56 7.81 -5.04 -16.69
N ARG A 57 8.57 -5.08 -17.76
CA ARG A 57 9.95 -5.60 -17.76
C ARG A 57 10.83 -4.78 -16.83
N GLU A 58 10.84 -3.44 -16.99
CA GLU A 58 11.64 -2.54 -16.17
C GLU A 58 11.31 -2.70 -14.67
N ILE A 59 10.00 -2.73 -14.31
CA ILE A 59 9.54 -2.92 -12.93
C ILE A 59 10.04 -4.25 -12.37
N ARG A 60 9.89 -5.35 -13.11
CA ARG A 60 10.27 -6.68 -12.67
C ARG A 60 11.78 -6.83 -12.51
N ASP A 61 12.56 -6.28 -13.42
CA ASP A 61 14.03 -6.25 -13.34
C ASP A 61 14.48 -5.45 -12.12
N PHE A 62 13.85 -4.30 -11.88
CA PHE A 62 14.12 -3.48 -10.70
C PHE A 62 13.77 -4.22 -9.38
N ILE A 63 12.60 -4.87 -9.30
CA ILE A 63 12.22 -5.68 -8.14
C ILE A 63 13.24 -6.79 -7.90
N SER A 64 13.59 -7.53 -8.95
CA SER A 64 14.56 -8.63 -8.85
C SER A 64 15.92 -8.17 -8.33
N SER A 65 16.41 -7.03 -8.81
CA SER A 65 17.71 -6.49 -8.41
C SER A 65 17.73 -5.92 -6.99
N ARG A 66 16.65 -5.24 -6.56
CA ARG A 66 16.60 -4.52 -5.29
C ARG A 66 16.05 -5.35 -4.13
N TYR A 67 15.05 -6.19 -4.38
CA TYR A 67 14.35 -6.97 -3.35
C TYR A 67 14.58 -8.47 -3.48
N GLY A 68 15.29 -8.89 -4.53
CA GLY A 68 15.60 -10.28 -4.81
C GLY A 68 14.51 -11.02 -5.57
N LYS A 69 14.91 -12.12 -6.21
CA LYS A 69 14.01 -12.94 -7.06
C LYS A 69 12.79 -13.51 -6.34
N LYS A 70 12.91 -13.76 -5.03
CA LYS A 70 11.78 -14.26 -4.21
C LYS A 70 10.63 -13.27 -4.07
N SER A 71 10.90 -11.99 -4.25
CA SER A 71 9.88 -10.93 -4.21
C SER A 71 9.09 -10.80 -5.52
N LEU A 72 9.43 -11.59 -6.53
CA LEU A 72 8.77 -11.62 -7.84
C LEU A 72 7.94 -12.89 -8.00
N PRO A 73 6.66 -12.79 -8.39
CA PRO A 73 5.90 -13.94 -8.87
C PRO A 73 6.48 -14.41 -10.21
N ASP A 74 6.31 -15.70 -10.52
CA ASP A 74 6.83 -16.30 -11.79
C ASP A 74 6.29 -15.54 -13.01
N GLU A 75 4.99 -15.26 -13.03
CA GLU A 75 4.32 -14.51 -14.08
C GLU A 75 4.02 -13.07 -13.69
N PRO A 76 4.04 -12.12 -14.65
CA PRO A 76 3.57 -10.75 -14.39
C PRO A 76 2.13 -10.73 -13.91
N ARG A 77 1.83 -9.89 -12.93
CA ARG A 77 0.47 -9.68 -12.48
C ARG A 77 -0.31 -8.85 -13.47
N VAL A 78 -1.41 -9.38 -13.95
CA VAL A 78 -2.33 -8.72 -14.87
C VAL A 78 -3.63 -8.38 -14.13
N PHE A 79 -3.98 -7.10 -14.09
CA PHE A 79 -5.21 -6.61 -13.51
C PHE A 79 -6.24 -6.42 -14.62
N LYS A 80 -7.44 -6.98 -14.42
CA LYS A 80 -8.55 -6.85 -15.38
C LYS A 80 -9.62 -5.95 -14.80
N LYS A 81 -10.07 -4.98 -15.58
CA LYS A 81 -11.24 -4.17 -15.23
C LYS A 81 -12.50 -4.84 -15.79
N LYS A 82 -13.56 -4.93 -14.97
CA LYS A 82 -14.86 -5.51 -15.39
C LYS A 82 -15.67 -4.57 -16.31
N SER A 83 -15.18 -3.36 -16.62
CA SER A 83 -15.92 -2.39 -17.44
C SER A 83 -15.84 -2.74 -18.92
N LYS A 84 -17.01 -2.86 -19.56
CA LYS A 84 -17.14 -3.11 -21.01
C LYS A 84 -16.65 -1.96 -21.92
N ASN A 85 -16.39 -0.76 -21.35
CA ASN A 85 -16.04 0.46 -22.08
C ASN A 85 -14.65 0.97 -21.71
N ALA A 86 -13.73 0.11 -21.23
CA ALA A 86 -12.35 0.52 -21.01
C ALA A 86 -11.73 0.90 -22.36
N GLN A 87 -11.30 2.15 -22.51
CA GLN A 87 -10.50 2.57 -23.65
C GLN A 87 -9.15 1.86 -23.55
N GLU A 88 -8.95 0.87 -24.41
CA GLU A 88 -7.76 0.00 -24.42
C GLU A 88 -6.42 0.75 -24.66
N ALA A 89 -6.51 2.00 -25.10
CA ALA A 89 -5.36 2.83 -25.45
C ALA A 89 -4.65 3.52 -24.28
N HIS A 90 -5.20 3.46 -23.05
CA HIS A 90 -4.66 4.18 -21.90
C HIS A 90 -3.90 3.25 -20.96
N GLU A 91 -2.80 3.74 -20.42
CA GLU A 91 -2.05 3.08 -19.36
C GLU A 91 -2.56 3.47 -17.96
N ALA A 92 -2.19 2.65 -16.95
CA ALA A 92 -2.34 3.00 -15.55
C ALA A 92 -1.44 4.20 -15.17
N VAL A 93 -1.77 4.88 -14.08
CA VAL A 93 -0.88 5.89 -13.48
C VAL A 93 0.31 5.17 -12.86
N ARG A 94 1.50 5.46 -13.39
CA ARG A 94 2.77 4.87 -12.95
C ARG A 94 3.93 5.86 -13.13
N PRO A 95 5.10 5.63 -12.51
CA PRO A 95 6.32 6.34 -12.88
C PRO A 95 6.67 6.10 -14.36
N THR A 96 7.19 7.08 -15.04
CA THR A 96 7.69 6.93 -16.42
C THR A 96 8.93 6.03 -16.47
N SER A 97 9.73 6.02 -15.39
CA SER A 97 10.76 5.02 -15.14
C SER A 97 10.86 4.72 -13.65
N VAL A 98 10.92 3.45 -13.27
CA VAL A 98 11.05 3.03 -11.86
C VAL A 98 12.48 3.17 -11.33
N THR A 99 13.46 3.36 -12.20
CA THR A 99 14.86 3.63 -11.81
C THR A 99 15.02 5.01 -11.18
N ARG A 100 14.09 5.94 -11.41
CA ARG A 100 14.02 7.22 -10.71
C ARG A 100 13.43 7.01 -9.31
N VAL A 101 14.25 6.46 -8.42
CA VAL A 101 13.84 6.20 -7.05
C VAL A 101 13.49 7.53 -6.35
N PRO A 102 12.34 7.62 -5.64
CA PRO A 102 11.89 8.89 -5.05
C PRO A 102 12.95 9.62 -4.24
N ASN A 103 13.72 8.92 -3.42
CA ASN A 103 14.76 9.52 -2.59
C ASN A 103 15.92 10.14 -3.40
N ASP A 104 16.21 9.59 -4.58
CA ASP A 104 17.33 10.06 -5.40
C ASP A 104 17.00 11.39 -6.08
N ILE A 105 15.72 11.65 -6.34
CA ILE A 105 15.24 12.89 -6.98
C ILE A 105 14.55 13.86 -6.01
N LYS A 106 14.56 13.56 -4.71
CA LYS A 106 13.86 14.35 -3.67
C LYS A 106 14.26 15.82 -3.69
N GLY A 107 15.53 16.10 -3.93
CA GLY A 107 16.07 17.47 -3.95
C GLY A 107 15.49 18.35 -5.07
N SER A 108 14.90 17.77 -6.10
CA SER A 108 14.29 18.46 -7.24
C SER A 108 12.77 18.61 -7.11
N LEU A 109 12.17 18.06 -6.05
CA LEU A 109 10.72 18.02 -5.84
C LEU A 109 10.31 18.88 -4.64
N THR A 110 9.11 19.46 -4.70
CA THR A 110 8.48 19.97 -3.48
C THR A 110 8.07 18.79 -2.59
N ASP A 111 7.78 19.06 -1.32
CA ASP A 111 7.35 18.02 -0.38
C ASP A 111 6.08 17.31 -0.85
N GLU A 112 5.13 18.03 -1.44
CA GLU A 112 3.89 17.46 -1.95
C GLU A 112 4.12 16.62 -3.22
N GLN A 113 4.98 17.10 -4.11
CA GLN A 113 5.38 16.35 -5.30
C GLN A 113 6.12 15.07 -4.93
N PHE A 114 7.04 15.16 -3.97
CA PHE A 114 7.76 14.00 -3.46
C PHE A 114 6.81 12.97 -2.86
N LYS A 115 5.92 13.37 -1.94
CA LYS A 115 4.95 12.48 -1.30
C LYS A 115 4.05 11.77 -2.31
N LEU A 116 3.52 12.51 -3.29
CA LEU A 116 2.64 11.91 -4.29
C LEU A 116 3.41 11.00 -5.26
N TYR A 117 4.60 11.40 -5.69
CA TYR A 117 5.45 10.57 -6.53
C TYR A 117 5.87 9.28 -5.83
N GLU A 118 6.28 9.37 -4.56
CA GLU A 118 6.63 8.21 -3.74
C GLU A 118 5.45 7.24 -3.58
N LEU A 119 4.25 7.77 -3.35
CA LEU A 119 3.02 6.98 -3.26
C LEU A 119 2.76 6.20 -4.55
N ILE A 120 2.83 6.87 -5.71
CA ILE A 120 2.64 6.25 -7.03
C ILE A 120 3.73 5.19 -7.29
N TRP A 121 4.98 5.52 -7.00
CA TRP A 121 6.11 4.63 -7.19
C TRP A 121 5.99 3.36 -6.35
N LYS A 122 5.77 3.51 -5.05
CA LYS A 122 5.59 2.37 -4.13
C LYS A 122 4.43 1.47 -4.54
N ARG A 123 3.29 2.05 -4.92
CA ARG A 123 2.12 1.28 -5.36
C ARG A 123 2.40 0.53 -6.67
N THR A 124 3.11 1.15 -7.59
CA THR A 124 3.52 0.51 -8.85
C THR A 124 4.43 -0.69 -8.57
N MET A 125 5.44 -0.53 -7.72
CA MET A 125 6.33 -1.63 -7.33
C MET A 125 5.54 -2.77 -6.68
N ALA A 126 4.73 -2.48 -5.67
CA ALA A 126 3.91 -3.43 -4.95
C ALA A 126 2.95 -4.21 -5.86
N SER A 127 2.47 -3.57 -6.94
CA SER A 127 1.56 -4.20 -7.91
C SER A 127 2.17 -5.43 -8.60
N GLN A 128 3.49 -5.50 -8.70
CA GLN A 128 4.21 -6.58 -9.37
C GLN A 128 4.99 -7.49 -8.42
N MET A 129 4.87 -7.29 -7.10
CA MET A 129 5.54 -8.12 -6.09
C MET A 129 4.68 -9.32 -5.66
N THR A 130 5.30 -10.29 -4.98
CA THR A 130 4.61 -11.43 -4.37
C THR A 130 3.60 -11.00 -3.32
N HIS A 131 2.62 -11.86 -3.06
CA HIS A 131 1.67 -11.65 -1.96
C HIS A 131 2.37 -11.70 -0.60
N ALA A 132 1.83 -10.98 0.37
CA ALA A 132 2.16 -11.22 1.76
C ALA A 132 1.54 -12.54 2.22
N THR A 133 2.27 -13.27 3.07
CA THR A 133 1.76 -14.44 3.78
C THR A 133 1.55 -14.06 5.23
N ILE A 134 0.32 -14.18 5.69
CA ILE A 134 -0.08 -13.85 7.06
C ILE A 134 -0.60 -15.13 7.73
N ASP A 135 0.02 -15.51 8.83
CA ASP A 135 -0.42 -16.60 9.66
C ASP A 135 -1.42 -16.09 10.71
N SER A 136 -2.64 -16.62 10.71
CA SER A 136 -3.61 -16.34 11.76
C SER A 136 -3.38 -17.29 12.93
N VAL A 137 -3.25 -16.73 14.12
CA VAL A 137 -2.98 -17.48 15.35
C VAL A 137 -4.13 -17.28 16.32
N ALA A 138 -4.65 -18.39 16.85
CA ALA A 138 -5.59 -18.39 17.96
C ALA A 138 -4.97 -19.15 19.13
N VAL A 139 -4.91 -18.50 20.29
CA VAL A 139 -4.34 -19.10 21.50
C VAL A 139 -5.44 -19.25 22.54
N ASP A 140 -5.70 -20.49 22.94
CA ASP A 140 -6.59 -20.81 24.06
C ASP A 140 -5.76 -20.99 25.34
N MET A 141 -6.01 -20.16 26.31
CA MET A 141 -5.32 -20.21 27.60
C MET A 141 -6.28 -20.71 28.68
N SER A 142 -5.94 -21.81 29.34
CA SER A 142 -6.67 -22.32 30.50
C SER A 142 -6.25 -21.54 31.75
N CYS A 143 -7.22 -21.14 32.58
CA CYS A 143 -6.97 -20.43 33.83
C CYS A 143 -7.87 -20.99 34.93
N GLY A 144 -7.30 -21.79 35.84
CA GLY A 144 -8.06 -22.47 36.90
C GLY A 144 -9.06 -23.48 36.35
N ASP A 145 -9.98 -23.90 37.21
CA ASP A 145 -10.95 -24.96 36.90
C ASP A 145 -12.06 -24.48 35.96
N GLY A 146 -11.97 -24.85 34.68
CA GLY A 146 -13.01 -24.64 33.68
C GLY A 146 -13.07 -23.23 33.06
N ASN A 147 -12.14 -22.34 33.40
CA ASN A 147 -12.05 -21.04 32.77
C ASN A 147 -11.07 -21.05 31.60
N SER A 148 -11.42 -20.38 30.49
CA SER A 148 -10.55 -20.20 29.35
C SER A 148 -10.61 -18.79 28.81
N PHE A 149 -9.48 -18.32 28.32
CA PHE A 149 -9.36 -17.07 27.58
C PHE A 149 -8.84 -17.37 26.19
N ARG A 150 -9.37 -16.69 25.18
CA ARG A 150 -8.89 -16.80 23.82
C ARG A 150 -8.30 -15.47 23.36
N ALA A 151 -7.08 -15.53 22.83
CA ALA A 151 -6.46 -14.43 22.10
C ALA A 151 -6.38 -14.82 20.63
N ASN A 152 -6.84 -13.93 19.75
CA ASN A 152 -6.66 -14.07 18.32
C ASN A 152 -5.70 -12.98 17.86
N GLY A 153 -4.86 -13.33 16.91
CA GLY A 153 -3.92 -12.39 16.30
C GLY A 153 -3.37 -12.92 14.99
N SER A 154 -2.51 -12.18 14.37
CA SER A 154 -1.80 -12.61 13.18
C SER A 154 -0.31 -12.34 13.31
N SER A 155 0.49 -13.02 12.52
CA SER A 155 1.90 -12.76 12.33
C SER A 155 2.23 -12.74 10.84
N ILE A 156 3.09 -11.82 10.41
CA ILE A 156 3.53 -11.75 9.02
C ILE A 156 4.65 -12.78 8.85
N ALA A 157 4.34 -13.90 8.17
CA ALA A 157 5.34 -14.92 7.84
C ALA A 157 6.24 -14.48 6.68
N ASP A 158 5.67 -13.85 5.65
CA ASP A 158 6.41 -13.23 4.55
C ASP A 158 5.71 -11.90 4.21
N PRO A 159 6.40 -10.76 4.29
CA PRO A 159 5.80 -9.47 4.02
C PRO A 159 5.42 -9.27 2.53
N GLY A 160 6.03 -10.00 1.58
CA GLY A 160 5.75 -9.82 0.18
C GLY A 160 5.73 -8.35 -0.23
N PHE A 161 4.66 -7.88 -0.91
CA PHE A 161 4.51 -6.48 -1.32
C PHE A 161 4.39 -5.49 -0.14
N MET A 162 4.01 -5.95 1.04
CA MET A 162 3.86 -5.09 2.23
C MET A 162 5.18 -4.46 2.68
N GLN A 163 6.33 -5.00 2.29
CA GLN A 163 7.64 -4.37 2.53
C GLN A 163 7.82 -3.02 1.83
N VAL A 164 7.00 -2.74 0.81
CA VAL A 164 7.06 -1.50 0.01
C VAL A 164 5.82 -0.64 0.21
N TYR A 165 4.65 -1.26 0.30
CA TYR A 165 3.38 -0.55 0.28
C TYR A 165 2.31 -1.24 1.11
N LEU A 166 1.66 -0.45 1.96
CA LEU A 166 0.43 -0.82 2.65
C LEU A 166 -0.69 0.08 2.13
N GLU A 167 -1.88 -0.47 1.91
CA GLU A 167 -3.04 0.30 1.48
C GLU A 167 -3.55 1.20 2.62
N GLY A 168 -4.02 2.41 2.27
CA GLY A 168 -4.63 3.31 3.25
C GLY A 168 -6.05 2.88 3.58
N VAL A 169 -6.45 3.01 4.83
CA VAL A 169 -7.83 2.77 5.30
C VAL A 169 -8.49 4.11 5.65
N ASP A 170 -9.83 4.19 5.51
CA ASP A 170 -10.59 5.42 5.76
C ASP A 170 -10.61 5.81 7.25
N ASP A 171 -10.52 4.83 8.14
CA ASP A 171 -10.36 5.01 9.57
C ASP A 171 -8.98 4.55 10.02
N SER A 172 -8.05 5.47 10.06
CA SER A 172 -6.92 5.33 10.97
C SER A 172 -7.36 5.84 12.34
N ASP A 173 -8.38 5.22 12.92
CA ASP A 173 -8.63 5.39 14.35
C ASP A 173 -7.44 4.78 15.07
N ASN A 174 -6.74 5.67 15.73
CA ASN A 174 -5.47 5.44 16.39
C ASN A 174 -5.40 4.08 17.09
N GLY A 175 -4.79 3.10 16.47
CA GLY A 175 -4.06 2.06 17.20
C GLY A 175 -4.85 0.87 17.75
N GLU A 176 -6.12 0.64 17.41
CA GLU A 176 -6.81 -0.59 17.84
C GLU A 176 -6.81 -1.71 16.77
N ASP A 177 -6.56 -1.38 15.51
CA ASP A 177 -6.38 -2.32 14.40
C ASP A 177 -4.91 -2.56 13.99
N ASP A 178 -3.94 -2.19 14.79
CA ASP A 178 -2.72 -2.98 14.81
C ASP A 178 -3.20 -4.40 15.13
N GLU A 179 -3.37 -5.22 14.09
CA GLU A 179 -3.66 -6.65 14.21
C GLU A 179 -2.77 -7.13 15.34
N LYS A 180 -3.37 -7.47 16.47
CA LYS A 180 -2.66 -7.73 17.72
C LYS A 180 -1.66 -8.82 17.41
N MET A 181 -0.43 -8.40 17.10
CA MET A 181 0.65 -9.34 16.82
C MET A 181 0.88 -10.13 18.09
N LEU A 182 0.50 -11.39 18.05
CA LEU A 182 0.77 -12.29 19.15
C LEU A 182 2.24 -12.70 19.11
N PRO A 183 2.91 -12.76 20.27
CA PRO A 183 4.24 -13.34 20.35
C PRO A 183 4.18 -14.81 19.91
N GLN A 184 5.30 -15.35 19.47
CA GLN A 184 5.40 -16.79 19.23
C GLN A 184 5.20 -17.53 20.55
N LEU A 185 4.15 -18.35 20.62
CA LEU A 185 3.80 -19.17 21.77
C LEU A 185 3.82 -20.64 21.37
N THR A 186 4.18 -21.50 22.29
CA THR A 186 4.19 -22.94 22.10
C THR A 186 3.09 -23.61 22.93
N GLU A 187 2.54 -24.72 22.43
CA GLU A 187 1.54 -25.48 23.17
C GLU A 187 2.08 -25.93 24.52
N GLY A 188 1.30 -25.72 25.57
CA GLY A 188 1.69 -26.07 26.96
C GLY A 188 2.57 -25.02 27.64
N GLU A 189 2.89 -23.90 26.99
CA GLU A 189 3.65 -22.83 27.60
C GLU A 189 2.85 -22.16 28.73
N LYS A 190 3.53 -21.89 29.85
CA LYS A 190 2.94 -21.21 31.01
C LYS A 190 3.09 -19.71 30.85
N VAL A 191 2.00 -19.01 30.67
CA VAL A 191 1.97 -17.54 30.64
C VAL A 191 1.59 -16.98 31.99
N LYS A 192 2.22 -15.87 32.39
CA LYS A 192 1.97 -15.19 33.66
C LYS A 192 0.98 -14.05 33.45
N LEU A 193 -0.15 -14.10 34.16
CA LEU A 193 -1.08 -12.98 34.23
C LEU A 193 -0.38 -11.79 34.89
N LYS A 194 -0.25 -10.68 34.16
CA LYS A 194 0.32 -9.42 34.70
C LYS A 194 -0.73 -8.52 35.30
N GLN A 195 -1.84 -8.35 34.60
CA GLN A 195 -2.88 -7.38 34.97
C GLN A 195 -4.18 -7.71 34.24
N ILE A 196 -5.32 -7.45 34.90
CA ILE A 196 -6.64 -7.38 34.28
C ILE A 196 -6.96 -5.89 34.12
N ARG A 197 -7.34 -5.47 32.92
CA ARG A 197 -7.78 -4.10 32.63
C ARG A 197 -9.26 -4.13 32.27
N ASN A 198 -10.04 -3.33 32.96
CA ASN A 198 -11.44 -3.12 32.61
C ASN A 198 -11.51 -1.92 31.66
N GLU A 199 -11.96 -2.16 30.45
CA GLU A 199 -12.12 -1.10 29.43
C GLU A 199 -13.58 -1.08 28.99
N GLN A 200 -14.11 0.12 28.81
CA GLN A 200 -15.45 0.31 28.28
C GLN A 200 -15.32 0.82 26.84
N HIS A 201 -15.89 0.09 25.91
CA HIS A 201 -15.91 0.44 24.49
C HIS A 201 -17.33 0.78 24.07
N PHE A 202 -17.45 1.81 23.23
CA PHE A 202 -18.70 2.20 22.59
C PHE A 202 -18.56 1.99 21.08
N THR A 203 -19.61 1.45 20.46
CA THR A 203 -19.66 1.39 18.99
C THR A 203 -19.79 2.81 18.44
N ALA A 204 -18.94 3.13 17.48
CA ALA A 204 -19.04 4.36 16.70
C ALA A 204 -19.76 4.11 15.38
N PRO A 205 -20.47 5.11 14.82
CA PRO A 205 -21.00 4.99 13.47
C PRO A 205 -19.86 4.89 12.45
N PRO A 206 -20.08 4.30 11.28
CA PRO A 206 -19.08 4.30 10.22
C PRO A 206 -18.70 5.75 9.85
N PRO A 207 -17.47 5.97 9.36
CA PRO A 207 -17.01 7.29 8.96
C PRO A 207 -17.87 7.86 7.84
N ARG A 208 -17.90 9.18 7.73
CA ARG A 208 -18.54 9.84 6.60
C ARG A 208 -17.74 9.62 5.33
N TYR A 209 -18.44 9.57 4.21
CA TYR A 209 -17.79 9.51 2.91
C TYR A 209 -16.84 10.70 2.72
N SER A 210 -15.69 10.43 2.15
CA SER A 210 -14.77 11.46 1.67
C SER A 210 -15.16 11.91 0.26
N GLU A 211 -14.54 13.00 -0.24
CA GLU A 211 -14.76 13.49 -1.60
C GLU A 211 -14.45 12.43 -2.69
N ALA A 212 -13.64 11.43 -2.36
CA ALA A 212 -13.19 10.38 -3.30
C ALA A 212 -13.72 8.98 -2.96
N SER A 213 -14.64 8.87 -1.99
CA SER A 213 -15.25 7.59 -1.58
C SER A 213 -16.39 7.20 -2.50
#